data_d95360da31d1d8cc3a179f15003bbb0a
#
_entry.id   d95360da31d1d8cc3a179f15003bbb0a
#
_cell.length_a   1.000
_cell.length_b   1.000
_cell.length_c   1.000
_cell.angle_alpha   90.00
_cell.angle_beta   90.00
_cell.angle_gamma   90.00
#
_symmetry.space_group_name_H-M   'P 1'
#
loop_
_entity.id
_entity.type
_entity.pdbx_description
1 polymer ?
#
loop_
_entity_poly.entity_id
_entity_poly.type
_entity_poly.pdbx_seq_one_letter_code
_entity_poly.pdbx_strand_id
1 'polypeptide(L)'
;MTKRANIGGAAALLGLALAAAAPAGAQQPSDGKTVFDKWCAPCHGDGPGRPGTAALQALYKGAKPALLEKRTDLPPELTKQFVRTGVSVMPFFRKTEISDAELDALAKYLAPK
;
A
#
# COMPACT_ATOMS: atom_id res chain seq x y z
N MET A 1 -34.45 -24.01 74.92
CA MET A 1 -34.94 -23.54 73.64
C MET A 1 -33.90 -22.68 72.96
N THR A 2 -33.07 -23.27 72.12
CA THR A 2 -31.91 -22.61 71.49
C THR A 2 -32.18 -22.49 69.99
N LYS A 3 -32.40 -21.25 69.55
CA LYS A 3 -32.47 -20.95 68.11
C LYS A 3 -31.07 -20.81 67.54
N ARG A 4 -30.68 -21.66 66.61
CA ARG A 4 -29.47 -21.54 65.77
C ARG A 4 -29.75 -20.61 64.60
N ALA A 5 -28.97 -19.53 64.53
CA ALA A 5 -28.94 -18.65 63.40
C ALA A 5 -27.96 -19.20 62.33
N ASN A 6 -28.45 -19.47 61.14
CA ASN A 6 -27.65 -19.84 59.97
C ASN A 6 -27.11 -18.54 59.32
N ILE A 7 -25.80 -18.39 59.32
CA ILE A 7 -25.13 -17.33 58.57
C ILE A 7 -24.77 -17.93 57.25
N GLY A 8 -25.54 -17.58 56.19
CA GLY A 8 -25.22 -17.91 54.81
C GLY A 8 -24.12 -16.99 54.27
N GLY A 9 -22.95 -17.56 54.04
CA GLY A 9 -21.89 -16.84 53.40
C GLY A 9 -22.13 -16.74 51.89
N ALA A 10 -22.29 -15.52 51.41
CA ALA A 10 -22.31 -15.23 49.97
C ALA A 10 -20.84 -15.14 49.47
N ALA A 11 -20.41 -16.16 48.72
CA ALA A 11 -19.16 -16.11 47.99
C ALA A 11 -19.33 -15.26 46.73
N ALA A 12 -18.74 -14.08 46.72
CA ALA A 12 -18.68 -13.23 45.54
C ALA A 12 -17.55 -13.76 44.61
N LEU A 13 -17.95 -14.38 43.51
CA LEU A 13 -17.02 -14.75 42.42
C LEU A 13 -16.69 -13.49 41.63
N LEU A 14 -15.50 -12.91 41.81
CA LEU A 14 -14.93 -11.91 40.91
C LEU A 14 -14.55 -12.60 39.60
N GLY A 15 -15.39 -12.45 38.58
CA GLY A 15 -15.05 -12.84 37.21
C GLY A 15 -14.03 -11.88 36.62
N LEU A 16 -12.78 -12.32 36.48
CA LEU A 16 -11.71 -11.60 35.77
C LEU A 16 -12.00 -11.72 34.26
N ALA A 17 -12.60 -10.69 33.65
CA ALA A 17 -12.78 -10.62 32.22
C ALA A 17 -11.41 -10.32 31.57
N LEU A 18 -10.76 -11.35 30.98
CA LEU A 18 -9.64 -11.14 30.07
C LEU A 18 -10.17 -10.48 28.79
N ALA A 19 -9.95 -9.17 28.65
CA ALA A 19 -10.13 -8.51 27.36
C ALA A 19 -9.06 -9.02 26.40
N ALA A 20 -9.43 -9.90 25.47
CA ALA A 20 -8.58 -10.29 24.37
C ALA A 20 -8.36 -9.07 23.49
N ALA A 21 -7.17 -8.47 23.55
CA ALA A 21 -6.74 -7.46 22.58
C ALA A 21 -6.70 -8.12 21.20
N ALA A 22 -7.62 -7.76 20.31
CA ALA A 22 -7.57 -8.17 18.93
C ALA A 22 -6.26 -7.65 18.32
N PRO A 23 -5.49 -8.48 17.58
CA PRO A 23 -4.31 -7.99 16.89
C PRO A 23 -4.75 -6.89 15.95
N ALA A 24 -4.08 -5.72 16.04
CA ALA A 24 -4.24 -4.65 15.06
C ALA A 24 -3.99 -5.27 13.69
N GLY A 25 -5.03 -5.39 12.87
CA GLY A 25 -4.97 -6.05 11.58
C GLY A 25 -3.85 -5.43 10.75
N ALA A 26 -2.86 -6.21 10.37
CA ALA A 26 -1.88 -5.81 9.39
C ALA A 26 -2.67 -5.44 8.13
N GLN A 27 -2.65 -4.16 7.75
CA GLN A 27 -3.30 -3.70 6.53
C GLN A 27 -2.70 -4.49 5.37
N GLN A 28 -3.55 -5.20 4.65
CA GLN A 28 -3.13 -5.87 3.43
C GLN A 28 -2.57 -4.82 2.47
N PRO A 29 -1.41 -5.07 1.85
CA PRO A 29 -0.85 -4.13 0.89
C PRO A 29 -1.88 -3.86 -0.21
N SER A 30 -2.01 -2.59 -0.58
CA SER A 30 -2.87 -2.16 -1.67
C SER A 30 -2.47 -2.88 -2.96
N ASP A 31 -3.45 -3.22 -3.81
CA ASP A 31 -3.13 -3.77 -5.13
C ASP A 31 -2.35 -2.75 -5.97
N GLY A 32 -1.58 -3.24 -6.96
CA GLY A 32 -0.67 -2.41 -7.73
C GLY A 32 -1.36 -1.28 -8.50
N LYS A 33 -2.61 -1.46 -8.92
CA LYS A 33 -3.38 -0.39 -9.58
C LYS A 33 -3.73 0.72 -8.60
N THR A 34 -4.18 0.38 -7.41
CA THR A 34 -4.47 1.36 -6.36
C THR A 34 -3.23 2.17 -5.99
N VAL A 35 -2.07 1.52 -5.90
CA VAL A 35 -0.78 2.22 -5.66
C VAL A 35 -0.45 3.14 -6.83
N PHE A 36 -0.61 2.67 -8.07
CA PHE A 36 -0.40 3.48 -9.27
C PHE A 36 -1.30 4.70 -9.30
N ASP A 37 -2.59 4.52 -9.11
CA ASP A 37 -3.59 5.61 -9.16
C ASP A 37 -3.28 6.71 -8.12
N LYS A 38 -2.85 6.31 -6.93
CA LYS A 38 -2.53 7.23 -5.84
C LYS A 38 -1.22 8.00 -6.06
N TRP A 39 -0.16 7.30 -6.45
CA TRP A 39 1.20 7.84 -6.40
C TRP A 39 1.79 8.19 -7.77
N CYS A 40 1.38 7.50 -8.81
CA CYS A 40 2.00 7.60 -10.13
C CYS A 40 1.11 8.32 -11.15
N ALA A 41 -0.19 8.03 -11.17
CA ALA A 41 -1.14 8.58 -12.12
C ALA A 41 -1.23 10.12 -12.12
N PRO A 42 -1.03 10.86 -11.01
CA PRO A 42 -0.99 12.32 -11.07
C PRO A 42 0.04 12.86 -12.07
N CYS A 43 1.15 12.17 -12.27
CA CYS A 43 2.17 12.52 -13.25
C CYS A 43 2.18 11.62 -14.49
N HIS A 44 1.87 10.33 -14.35
CA HIS A 44 2.01 9.30 -15.39
C HIS A 44 0.68 8.73 -15.92
N GLY A 45 -0.45 9.28 -15.51
CA GLY A 45 -1.76 8.89 -16.01
C GLY A 45 -2.03 9.39 -17.43
N ASP A 46 -3.18 9.01 -17.96
CA ASP A 46 -3.68 9.46 -19.27
C ASP A 46 -4.28 10.87 -19.19
N GLY A 47 -4.32 11.55 -20.32
CA GLY A 47 -4.96 12.85 -20.45
C GLY A 47 -4.06 14.06 -20.19
N PRO A 48 -4.64 15.28 -20.26
CA PRO A 48 -3.90 16.52 -20.08
C PRO A 48 -3.45 16.72 -18.64
N GLY A 49 -2.40 17.53 -18.43
CA GLY A 49 -1.90 17.86 -17.10
C GLY A 49 -1.11 16.73 -16.44
N ARG A 50 -0.56 15.81 -17.20
CA ARG A 50 0.27 14.69 -16.75
C ARG A 50 1.73 14.92 -17.13
N PRO A 51 2.52 15.64 -16.30
CA PRO A 51 3.86 16.07 -16.68
C PRO A 51 4.83 14.92 -16.96
N GLY A 52 4.72 13.81 -16.23
CA GLY A 52 5.54 12.62 -16.46
C GLY A 52 5.23 11.96 -17.80
N THR A 53 3.94 11.79 -18.15
CA THR A 53 3.53 11.27 -19.45
C THR A 53 3.99 12.18 -20.58
N ALA A 54 3.81 13.51 -20.44
CA ALA A 54 4.27 14.47 -21.43
C ALA A 54 5.79 14.44 -21.63
N ALA A 55 6.56 14.35 -20.57
CA ALA A 55 8.02 14.23 -20.63
C ALA A 55 8.46 12.94 -21.34
N LEU A 56 7.82 11.80 -21.04
CA LEU A 56 8.11 10.53 -21.71
C LEU A 56 7.69 10.57 -23.18
N GLN A 57 6.60 11.24 -23.50
CA GLN A 57 6.17 11.42 -24.89
C GLN A 57 7.19 12.23 -25.72
N ALA A 58 7.70 13.31 -25.14
CA ALA A 58 8.77 14.11 -25.75
C ALA A 58 10.07 13.33 -25.91
N LEU A 59 10.41 12.51 -24.89
CA LEU A 59 11.62 11.68 -24.91
C LEU A 59 11.55 10.56 -25.95
N TYR A 60 10.43 9.84 -26.00
CA TYR A 60 10.29 8.65 -26.85
C TYR A 60 9.91 8.96 -28.30
N LYS A 61 9.32 10.10 -28.58
CA LYS A 61 8.92 10.55 -29.92
C LYS A 61 8.17 9.46 -30.71
N GLY A 62 7.32 8.70 -30.02
CA GLY A 62 6.53 7.63 -30.61
C GLY A 62 7.23 6.26 -30.72
N ALA A 63 8.51 6.14 -30.38
CA ALA A 63 9.22 4.86 -30.44
C ALA A 63 8.68 3.81 -29.45
N LYS A 64 8.06 4.27 -28.37
CA LYS A 64 7.37 3.42 -27.38
C LYS A 64 6.27 4.23 -26.64
N PRO A 65 5.28 3.55 -26.02
CA PRO A 65 4.23 4.24 -25.29
C PRO A 65 4.77 5.11 -24.16
N ALA A 66 4.29 6.34 -24.04
CA ALA A 66 4.58 7.22 -22.92
C ALA A 66 3.78 6.86 -21.67
N LEU A 67 2.58 6.27 -21.84
CA LEU A 67 1.77 5.75 -20.74
C LEU A 67 2.39 4.50 -20.16
N LEU A 68 2.73 4.52 -18.86
CA LEU A 68 3.37 3.41 -18.19
C LEU A 68 2.55 2.13 -18.24
N GLU A 69 1.22 2.23 -18.12
CA GLU A 69 0.31 1.10 -18.16
C GLU A 69 0.23 0.41 -19.55
N LYS A 70 0.70 1.08 -20.60
CA LYS A 70 0.77 0.53 -21.98
C LYS A 70 2.17 0.07 -22.36
N ARG A 71 3.13 0.16 -21.43
CA ARG A 71 4.51 -0.28 -21.69
C ARG A 71 4.62 -1.80 -21.65
N THR A 72 5.44 -2.34 -22.50
CA THR A 72 5.77 -3.78 -22.55
C THR A 72 7.24 -4.06 -22.26
N ASP A 73 7.97 -3.03 -21.84
CA ASP A 73 9.41 -3.06 -21.59
C ASP A 73 9.78 -2.53 -20.19
N LEU A 74 8.90 -2.71 -19.20
CA LEU A 74 9.10 -2.34 -17.80
C LEU A 74 9.28 -3.60 -16.93
N PRO A 75 10.48 -4.17 -16.85
CA PRO A 75 10.70 -5.25 -15.90
C PRO A 75 10.50 -4.75 -14.47
N PRO A 76 9.97 -5.58 -13.55
CA PRO A 76 9.66 -5.19 -12.18
C PRO A 76 10.81 -4.48 -11.46
N GLU A 77 12.04 -4.94 -11.67
CA GLU A 77 13.22 -4.39 -11.02
C GLU A 77 13.52 -2.95 -11.47
N LEU A 78 13.26 -2.61 -12.74
CA LEU A 78 13.41 -1.25 -13.23
C LEU A 78 12.41 -0.29 -12.58
N THR A 79 11.14 -0.71 -12.45
CA THR A 79 10.12 0.05 -11.73
C THR A 79 10.54 0.29 -10.28
N LYS A 80 10.99 -0.75 -9.58
CA LYS A 80 11.47 -0.66 -8.19
C LYS A 80 12.65 0.30 -8.05
N GLN A 81 13.61 0.20 -8.96
CA GLN A 81 14.77 1.09 -8.97
C GLN A 81 14.33 2.55 -9.09
N PHE A 82 13.55 2.91 -10.09
CA PHE A 82 13.13 4.30 -10.31
C PHE A 82 12.30 4.84 -9.14
N VAL A 83 11.42 4.04 -8.56
CA VAL A 83 10.62 4.46 -7.40
C VAL A 83 11.52 4.71 -6.19
N ARG A 84 12.56 3.91 -5.96
CA ARG A 84 13.44 4.05 -4.79
C ARG A 84 14.56 5.08 -4.97
N THR A 85 15.00 5.34 -6.20
CA THR A 85 16.12 6.27 -6.45
C THR A 85 15.69 7.59 -7.07
N GLY A 86 14.49 7.65 -7.66
CA GLY A 86 14.09 8.75 -8.52
C GLY A 86 14.85 8.72 -9.85
N VAL A 87 14.42 9.56 -10.78
CA VAL A 87 15.14 9.79 -12.04
C VAL A 87 14.80 11.16 -12.61
N SER A 88 15.82 11.97 -12.91
CA SER A 88 15.65 13.34 -13.37
C SER A 88 14.76 14.15 -12.42
N VAL A 89 13.60 14.64 -12.87
CA VAL A 89 12.62 15.38 -12.06
C VAL A 89 11.64 14.50 -11.29
N MET A 90 11.63 13.19 -11.56
CA MET A 90 10.83 12.24 -10.81
C MET A 90 11.44 12.04 -9.42
N PRO A 91 10.69 12.32 -8.33
CA PRO A 91 11.19 12.11 -6.98
C PRO A 91 11.35 10.62 -6.66
N PHE A 92 12.17 10.31 -5.66
CA PHE A 92 12.18 9.00 -5.04
C PHE A 92 11.07 8.91 -3.98
N PHE A 93 10.61 7.69 -3.72
CA PHE A 93 9.62 7.39 -2.69
C PHE A 93 10.22 6.54 -1.58
N ARG A 94 10.01 6.97 -0.34
CA ARG A 94 10.48 6.24 0.85
C ARG A 94 9.55 5.08 1.17
N LYS A 95 10.03 4.14 1.99
CA LYS A 95 9.22 2.99 2.46
C LYS A 95 8.01 3.40 3.32
N THR A 96 8.03 4.61 3.86
CA THR A 96 6.90 5.19 4.61
C THR A 96 5.80 5.76 3.71
N GLU A 97 6.10 6.00 2.44
CA GLU A 97 5.16 6.49 1.42
C GLU A 97 4.60 5.33 0.60
N ILE A 98 5.49 4.48 0.08
CA ILE A 98 5.17 3.25 -0.63
C ILE A 98 5.97 2.13 0.04
N SER A 99 5.31 1.25 0.79
CA SER A 99 5.96 0.10 1.43
C SER A 99 6.60 -0.84 0.40
N ASP A 100 7.48 -1.74 0.83
CA ASP A 100 8.09 -2.71 -0.09
C ASP A 100 7.03 -3.63 -0.72
N ALA A 101 6.01 -4.03 0.03
CA ALA A 101 4.91 -4.86 -0.48
C ALA A 101 4.04 -4.12 -1.51
N GLU A 102 3.74 -2.83 -1.29
CA GLU A 102 3.04 -1.99 -2.27
C GLU A 102 3.88 -1.76 -3.53
N LEU A 103 5.20 -1.60 -3.36
CA LEU A 103 6.11 -1.46 -4.50
C LEU A 103 6.21 -2.76 -5.32
N ASP A 104 6.20 -3.92 -4.66
CA ASP A 104 6.14 -5.21 -5.35
C ASP A 104 4.84 -5.36 -6.15
N ALA A 105 3.70 -4.98 -5.57
CA ALA A 105 2.41 -5.00 -6.24
C ALA A 105 2.38 -4.02 -7.44
N LEU A 106 2.90 -2.80 -7.28
CA LEU A 106 3.03 -1.81 -8.35
C LEU A 106 3.92 -2.30 -9.49
N ALA A 107 5.09 -2.84 -9.16
CA ALA A 107 6.04 -3.34 -10.14
C ALA A 107 5.46 -4.51 -10.95
N LYS A 108 4.71 -5.40 -10.28
CA LYS A 108 3.96 -6.48 -10.93
C LYS A 108 2.84 -5.95 -11.82
N TYR A 109 2.13 -4.91 -11.39
CA TYR A 109 1.05 -4.28 -12.16
C TYR A 109 1.55 -3.67 -13.47
N LEU A 110 2.71 -3.00 -13.45
CA LEU A 110 3.33 -2.37 -14.61
C LEU A 110 4.20 -3.31 -15.45
N ALA A 111 4.45 -4.53 -14.98
CA ALA A 111 5.26 -5.50 -15.71
C ALA A 111 4.66 -5.85 -17.08
N PRO A 112 5.47 -6.25 -18.06
CA PRO A 112 5.01 -6.71 -19.36
C PRO A 112 3.96 -7.81 -19.22
N LYS A 113 2.90 -7.71 -20.00
CA LYS A 113 1.79 -8.68 -20.08
C LYS A 113 1.96 -9.55 -21.31
#